data_84fc881651a998598971572f7b879395
#
_entry.id   84fc881651a998598971572f7b879395
#
_cell.length_a   1.000
_cell.length_b   1.000
_cell.length_c   1.000
_cell.angle_alpha   90.00
_cell.angle_beta   90.00
_cell.angle_gamma   90.00
#
_symmetry.space_group_name_H-M   'P 1'
#
loop_
_entity.id
_entity.type
_entity.pdbx_description
1 polymer ?
#
loop_
_entity_poly.entity_id
_entity_poly.type
_entity_poly.pdbx_seq_one_letter_code
_entity_poly.pdbx_strand_id
1 'polypeptide(L)'
;EAVLIDFTYLDADGGGDEENGAAYNKRTVMDYSVSAGSTFTDEQRELMKTSLSLPEWEVSLNASARNVTSVGLSTVVAAPVKEGADVPFAGKNVMGVRIVFPEWNSNASARILPPFEIPAYQALGEVDENGVRQPLEEGADKSEYNTAGNNDFDGTLFEGGYGLVKNVGTIKAISVTTMGMNYPHGLYVLLKDNDNVERRYFMGFLGFDGWKELRWNNPQYISEVRTREIRVYPIYPRGLPFVKFVGFQITRDASHIGGDYIGYFKDVKIIYDKAVLTSERDIADEDLWGIIGRQEAARQNAEMEKFGNKQVDRYLERAKISQE
;
A
#
# COMPACT_ATOMS: atom_id res chain seq x y z
N GLU A 1 13.62 -6.51 -10.47
CA GLU A 1 13.33 -5.54 -9.41
C GLU A 1 12.08 -4.76 -9.80
N ALA A 2 11.18 -4.54 -8.85
CA ALA A 2 10.03 -3.67 -9.03
C ALA A 2 9.87 -2.75 -7.82
N VAL A 3 9.41 -1.52 -8.06
CA VAL A 3 8.98 -0.62 -7.00
C VAL A 3 7.60 -1.07 -6.56
N LEU A 4 7.47 -1.54 -5.31
CA LEU A 4 6.19 -1.95 -4.76
C LEU A 4 5.35 -0.72 -4.41
N ILE A 5 5.93 0.22 -3.66
CA ILE A 5 5.29 1.49 -3.35
C ILE A 5 6.35 2.60 -3.29
N ASP A 6 6.04 3.75 -3.88
CA ASP A 6 6.88 4.95 -3.83
C ASP A 6 6.07 6.10 -3.24
N PHE A 7 6.45 6.53 -2.05
CA PHE A 7 5.74 7.57 -1.32
C PHE A 7 5.88 8.96 -1.95
N THR A 8 6.86 9.15 -2.84
CA THR A 8 6.96 10.40 -3.61
C THR A 8 5.87 10.57 -4.68
N TYR A 9 5.11 9.51 -4.97
CA TYR A 9 3.95 9.55 -5.86
C TYR A 9 2.62 9.75 -5.11
N LEU A 10 2.66 9.69 -3.79
CA LEU A 10 1.49 9.74 -2.92
C LEU A 10 1.34 11.13 -2.24
N ASP A 11 1.88 12.15 -2.86
CA ASP A 11 1.70 13.52 -2.40
C ASP A 11 0.23 13.94 -2.51
N ALA A 12 -0.21 14.80 -1.60
CA ALA A 12 -1.58 15.29 -1.51
C ALA A 12 -1.80 16.43 -2.52
N ASP A 13 -1.55 16.21 -3.80
CA ASP A 13 -1.46 17.25 -4.81
C ASP A 13 -2.59 17.28 -5.83
N GLY A 14 -3.77 17.02 -5.49
CA GLY A 14 -4.70 17.39 -6.49
C GLY A 14 -5.77 16.41 -6.88
N GLY A 15 -6.47 15.93 -5.95
CA GLY A 15 -7.73 15.23 -6.19
C GLY A 15 -8.82 15.74 -5.26
N GLY A 16 -8.53 16.68 -4.38
CA GLY A 16 -9.50 17.18 -3.43
C GLY A 16 -10.40 18.25 -4.01
N ASP A 17 -11.55 18.38 -3.41
CA ASP A 17 -12.44 19.50 -3.64
C ASP A 17 -11.84 20.73 -2.93
N GLU A 18 -11.50 21.79 -3.68
CA GLU A 18 -10.89 23.00 -3.12
C GLU A 18 -11.75 23.63 -2.03
N GLU A 19 -13.07 23.44 -2.06
CA GLU A 19 -14.02 23.94 -1.07
C GLU A 19 -13.93 23.22 0.28
N ASN A 20 -13.51 21.96 0.30
CA ASN A 20 -13.45 21.14 1.53
C ASN A 20 -12.03 20.92 2.08
N GLY A 21 -11.01 21.45 1.42
CA GLY A 21 -9.62 21.41 1.89
C GLY A 21 -8.98 20.01 1.94
N ALA A 22 -9.64 18.98 1.41
CA ALA A 22 -9.11 17.63 1.32
C ALA A 22 -8.38 17.45 -0.02
N ALA A 23 -7.07 17.25 0.04
CA ALA A 23 -6.28 16.93 -1.13
C ALA A 23 -6.10 15.41 -1.24
N TYR A 24 -6.46 14.85 -2.39
CA TYR A 24 -6.33 13.42 -2.65
C TYR A 24 -5.33 13.17 -3.78
N ASN A 25 -4.64 12.04 -3.73
CA ASN A 25 -3.84 11.58 -4.86
C ASN A 25 -4.77 11.20 -6.03
N LYS A 26 -4.65 11.88 -7.17
CA LYS A 26 -5.55 11.72 -8.33
C LYS A 26 -5.69 10.28 -8.81
N ARG A 27 -4.56 9.53 -8.83
CA ARG A 27 -4.57 8.15 -9.33
C ARG A 27 -5.30 7.21 -8.42
N THR A 28 -5.19 7.40 -7.10
CA THR A 28 -5.66 6.43 -6.11
C THR A 28 -6.95 6.85 -5.40
N VAL A 29 -7.62 7.90 -5.90
CA VAL A 29 -8.91 8.33 -5.34
C VAL A 29 -9.95 7.23 -5.50
N MET A 30 -10.57 6.87 -4.39
CA MET A 30 -11.62 5.86 -4.33
C MET A 30 -12.85 6.45 -3.66
N ASP A 31 -13.98 6.36 -4.36
CA ASP A 31 -15.28 6.73 -3.88
C ASP A 31 -15.92 5.52 -3.19
N TYR A 32 -16.39 5.71 -1.97
CA TYR A 32 -17.09 4.66 -1.22
C TYR A 32 -18.54 5.01 -0.88
N SER A 33 -19.07 6.07 -1.49
CA SER A 33 -20.45 6.53 -1.29
C SER A 33 -21.50 5.48 -1.65
N VAL A 34 -21.18 4.61 -2.61
CA VAL A 34 -22.05 3.51 -3.02
C VAL A 34 -22.29 2.51 -1.89
N SER A 35 -21.33 2.34 -0.98
CA SER A 35 -21.47 1.48 0.21
C SER A 35 -22.25 2.13 1.34
N ALA A 36 -22.53 3.43 1.24
CA ALA A 36 -23.35 4.14 2.21
C ALA A 36 -24.84 3.76 2.01
N GLY A 37 -25.49 3.42 3.08
CA GLY A 37 -26.92 3.16 3.06
C GLY A 37 -27.75 4.41 2.73
N SER A 38 -29.07 4.24 2.63
CA SER A 38 -30.02 5.32 2.33
C SER A 38 -30.15 6.39 3.44
N THR A 39 -29.46 6.21 4.56
CA THR A 39 -29.47 7.14 5.71
C THR A 39 -28.59 8.37 5.55
N PHE A 40 -27.72 8.40 4.52
CA PHE A 40 -26.81 9.51 4.26
C PHE A 40 -27.40 10.45 3.20
N THR A 41 -27.21 11.76 3.41
CA THR A 41 -27.58 12.79 2.43
C THR A 41 -26.63 12.78 1.23
N ASP A 42 -27.04 13.36 0.10
CA ASP A 42 -26.19 13.43 -1.09
C ASP A 42 -24.92 14.24 -0.82
N GLU A 43 -25.00 15.34 -0.04
CA GLU A 43 -23.85 16.14 0.38
C GLU A 43 -22.85 15.31 1.24
N GLN A 44 -23.34 14.45 2.11
CA GLN A 44 -22.49 13.54 2.89
C GLN A 44 -21.81 12.49 2.00
N ARG A 45 -22.51 12.01 0.98
CA ARG A 45 -21.97 11.04 0.02
C ARG A 45 -20.86 11.65 -0.85
N GLU A 46 -20.98 12.91 -1.24
CA GLU A 46 -19.94 13.62 -2.00
C GLU A 46 -18.60 13.69 -1.24
N LEU A 47 -18.64 13.71 0.10
CA LEU A 47 -17.47 13.70 0.95
C LEU A 47 -16.88 12.29 1.18
N MET A 48 -17.55 11.23 0.73
CA MET A 48 -17.13 9.84 0.96
C MET A 48 -16.08 9.39 -0.06
N LYS A 49 -14.95 10.08 -0.07
CA LYS A 49 -13.79 9.77 -0.90
C LYS A 49 -12.56 9.59 -0.02
N THR A 50 -11.62 8.79 -0.49
CA THR A 50 -10.29 8.62 0.13
C THR A 50 -9.28 8.24 -0.95
N SER A 51 -7.99 8.28 -0.62
CA SER A 51 -6.93 7.89 -1.53
C SER A 51 -5.71 7.38 -0.76
N LEU A 52 -4.65 7.00 -1.46
CA LEU A 52 -3.35 6.71 -0.84
C LEU A 52 -2.51 7.96 -0.55
N SER A 53 -3.08 9.17 -0.62
CA SER A 53 -2.33 10.39 -0.25
C SER A 53 -1.82 10.29 1.19
N LEU A 54 -0.62 10.79 1.44
CA LEU A 54 0.08 10.61 2.72
C LEU A 54 -0.70 11.09 3.95
N PRO A 55 -1.47 12.19 3.92
CA PRO A 55 -2.27 12.62 5.07
C PRO A 55 -3.39 11.65 5.48
N GLU A 56 -3.83 10.76 4.56
CA GLU A 56 -4.87 9.75 4.83
C GLU A 56 -4.34 8.49 5.53
N TRP A 57 -3.02 8.34 5.64
CA TRP A 57 -2.40 7.21 6.31
C TRP A 57 -2.54 7.31 7.82
N GLU A 58 -2.60 6.17 8.48
CA GLU A 58 -2.86 6.08 9.92
C GLU A 58 -1.74 5.39 10.68
N VAL A 59 -1.51 5.83 11.91
CA VAL A 59 -0.67 5.14 12.90
C VAL A 59 -1.56 4.37 13.85
N SER A 60 -1.45 3.05 13.85
CA SER A 60 -2.17 2.14 14.75
C SER A 60 -1.22 1.61 15.82
N LEU A 61 -1.45 2.00 17.07
CA LEU A 61 -0.65 1.58 18.23
C LEU A 61 -1.18 0.28 18.83
N ASN A 62 -0.28 -0.63 19.22
CA ASN A 62 -0.68 -1.82 19.97
C ASN A 62 -1.15 -1.45 21.39
N ALA A 63 -1.79 -2.39 22.09
CA ALA A 63 -2.35 -2.15 23.41
C ALA A 63 -1.31 -1.60 24.42
N SER A 64 -0.05 -2.04 24.32
CA SER A 64 1.05 -1.58 25.19
C SER A 64 1.55 -0.17 24.90
N ALA A 65 1.22 0.38 23.73
CA ALA A 65 1.62 1.74 23.32
C ALA A 65 0.43 2.72 23.32
N ARG A 66 -0.79 2.23 23.51
CA ARG A 66 -2.00 3.01 23.31
C ARG A 66 -2.43 3.76 24.57
N ASN A 67 -2.39 5.07 24.49
CA ASN A 67 -3.10 5.99 25.41
C ASN A 67 -3.65 7.16 24.58
N VAL A 68 -4.46 8.03 25.19
CA VAL A 68 -5.11 9.16 24.51
C VAL A 68 -4.07 10.09 23.86
N THR A 69 -3.01 10.43 24.58
CA THR A 69 -1.95 11.32 24.10
C THR A 69 -1.16 10.68 22.95
N SER A 70 -0.76 9.40 23.12
CA SER A 70 0.00 8.69 22.09
C SER A 70 -0.80 8.55 20.78
N VAL A 71 -2.10 8.26 20.87
CA VAL A 71 -2.96 8.17 19.68
C VAL A 71 -3.12 9.54 19.02
N GLY A 72 -3.39 10.59 19.79
CA GLY A 72 -3.65 11.92 19.24
C GLY A 72 -2.42 12.60 18.62
N LEU A 73 -1.21 12.23 19.06
CA LEU A 73 0.03 12.84 18.56
C LEU A 73 0.75 11.98 17.51
N SER A 74 0.35 10.72 17.32
CA SER A 74 0.94 9.85 16.31
C SER A 74 0.27 10.09 14.95
N THR A 75 1.05 10.48 13.94
CA THR A 75 0.51 10.94 12.66
C THR A 75 1.45 10.63 11.50
N VAL A 76 0.91 10.61 10.29
CA VAL A 76 1.64 10.55 9.04
C VAL A 76 1.45 11.86 8.29
N VAL A 77 2.50 12.38 7.69
CA VAL A 77 2.49 13.62 6.91
C VAL A 77 3.33 13.50 5.66
N ALA A 78 3.05 14.34 4.67
CA ALA A 78 3.94 14.55 3.54
C ALA A 78 5.12 15.43 4.02
N ALA A 79 6.33 14.89 4.02
CA ALA A 79 7.52 15.57 4.52
C ALA A 79 8.41 16.02 3.35
N PRO A 80 8.67 17.32 3.16
CA PRO A 80 9.47 17.81 2.05
C PRO A 80 10.96 17.50 2.26
N VAL A 81 11.59 16.89 1.27
CA VAL A 81 13.04 16.75 1.20
C VAL A 81 13.63 18.04 0.63
N LYS A 82 14.64 18.59 1.30
CA LYS A 82 15.27 19.85 0.86
C LYS A 82 15.81 19.72 -0.58
N GLU A 83 15.65 20.75 -1.40
CA GLU A 83 16.13 20.79 -2.79
C GLU A 83 17.66 20.58 -2.92
N GLY A 84 18.43 20.99 -1.92
CA GLY A 84 19.89 20.83 -1.86
C GLY A 84 20.35 19.53 -1.19
N ALA A 85 19.47 18.57 -0.92
CA ALA A 85 19.86 17.29 -0.33
C ALA A 85 20.59 16.42 -1.35
N ASP A 86 21.63 15.69 -0.90
CA ASP A 86 22.41 14.77 -1.74
C ASP A 86 21.69 13.43 -1.90
N VAL A 87 20.47 13.48 -2.48
CA VAL A 87 19.65 12.31 -2.77
C VAL A 87 18.89 12.50 -4.09
N PRO A 88 18.62 11.43 -4.85
CA PRO A 88 17.95 11.53 -6.16
C PRO A 88 16.51 12.08 -6.13
N PHE A 89 15.91 12.15 -4.95
CA PHE A 89 14.55 12.63 -4.72
C PHE A 89 14.52 13.96 -3.94
N ALA A 90 15.61 14.74 -4.02
CA ALA A 90 15.62 16.11 -3.48
C ALA A 90 14.48 16.95 -4.09
N GLY A 91 13.84 17.77 -3.27
CA GLY A 91 12.70 18.59 -3.65
C GLY A 91 11.36 17.86 -3.73
N LYS A 92 11.32 16.54 -3.50
CA LYS A 92 10.07 15.77 -3.45
C LYS A 92 9.59 15.57 -2.02
N ASN A 93 8.30 15.28 -1.86
CA ASN A 93 7.74 14.85 -0.59
C ASN A 93 7.94 13.34 -0.40
N VAL A 94 8.18 12.92 0.84
CA VAL A 94 8.26 11.52 1.28
C VAL A 94 7.31 11.31 2.44
N MET A 95 7.05 10.06 2.81
CA MET A 95 6.27 9.77 4.00
C MET A 95 7.06 10.15 5.26
N GLY A 96 6.56 11.13 6.01
CA GLY A 96 7.02 11.45 7.35
C GLY A 96 6.09 10.84 8.39
N VAL A 97 6.65 10.19 9.39
CA VAL A 97 5.88 9.49 10.44
C VAL A 97 6.35 9.97 11.80
N ARG A 98 5.40 10.37 12.64
CA ARG A 98 5.61 10.57 14.07
C ARG A 98 4.84 9.53 14.84
N ILE A 99 5.50 8.82 15.77
CA ILE A 99 4.90 7.86 16.68
C ILE A 99 5.28 8.27 18.10
N VAL A 100 4.29 8.47 18.96
CA VAL A 100 4.53 8.81 20.37
C VAL A 100 4.34 7.55 21.21
N PHE A 101 5.44 6.99 21.70
CA PHE A 101 5.41 5.86 22.61
C PHE A 101 5.30 6.33 24.05
N PRO A 102 4.46 5.67 24.90
CA PRO A 102 4.43 5.96 26.32
C PRO A 102 5.78 5.73 27.01
N GLU A 103 6.04 6.44 28.10
CA GLU A 103 7.31 6.36 28.84
C GLU A 103 7.49 5.09 29.66
N TRP A 104 6.43 4.30 29.86
CA TRP A 104 6.53 3.07 30.64
C TRP A 104 7.32 1.95 29.92
N ASN A 105 7.96 1.12 30.71
CA ASN A 105 8.77 -0.01 30.24
C ASN A 105 7.87 -1.15 29.72
N SER A 106 7.66 -1.21 28.43
CA SER A 106 6.94 -2.30 27.78
C SER A 106 7.41 -2.46 26.33
N ASN A 107 7.32 -3.67 25.82
CA ASN A 107 7.43 -3.88 24.38
C ASN A 107 6.25 -3.21 23.69
N ALA A 108 6.53 -2.25 22.88
CA ALA A 108 5.54 -1.44 22.19
C ALA A 108 5.72 -1.56 20.68
N SER A 109 4.65 -1.43 19.94
CA SER A 109 4.73 -1.38 18.48
C SER A 109 3.64 -0.48 17.90
N ALA A 110 3.97 0.11 16.76
CA ALA A 110 3.05 0.88 15.96
C ALA A 110 3.04 0.34 14.54
N ARG A 111 1.89 0.28 13.92
CA ARG A 111 1.71 -0.03 12.50
C ARG A 111 1.34 1.24 11.76
N ILE A 112 1.99 1.46 10.63
CA ILE A 112 1.69 2.57 9.71
C ILE A 112 0.94 1.93 8.54
N LEU A 113 -0.32 2.27 8.40
CA LEU A 113 -1.24 1.61 7.50
C LEU A 113 -1.85 2.59 6.50
N PRO A 114 -2.07 2.17 5.25
CA PRO A 114 -2.87 2.95 4.31
C PRO A 114 -4.34 3.03 4.79
N PRO A 115 -5.12 3.99 4.28
CA PRO A 115 -6.51 4.17 4.67
C PRO A 115 -7.39 2.96 4.33
N PHE A 116 -6.97 2.13 3.39
CA PHE A 116 -7.65 0.90 2.98
C PHE A 116 -6.66 -0.19 2.60
N GLU A 117 -7.10 -1.44 2.59
CA GLU A 117 -6.33 -2.53 2.01
C GLU A 117 -6.30 -2.39 0.49
N ILE A 118 -5.10 -2.30 -0.08
CA ILE A 118 -4.90 -2.06 -1.51
C ILE A 118 -5.55 -3.18 -2.33
N PRO A 119 -6.50 -2.87 -3.22
CA PRO A 119 -7.15 -3.88 -4.05
C PRO A 119 -6.23 -4.36 -5.17
N ALA A 120 -6.22 -5.68 -5.41
CA ALA A 120 -5.37 -6.28 -6.45
C ALA A 120 -5.98 -6.21 -7.85
N TYR A 121 -7.29 -5.99 -7.95
CA TYR A 121 -8.04 -6.11 -9.20
C TYR A 121 -8.76 -4.82 -9.62
N GLN A 122 -8.47 -3.70 -8.96
CA GLN A 122 -9.06 -2.42 -9.32
C GLN A 122 -8.51 -1.93 -10.66
N ALA A 123 -9.38 -1.86 -11.68
CA ALA A 123 -9.03 -1.44 -13.03
C ALA A 123 -8.56 0.02 -13.09
N LEU A 124 -7.78 0.37 -14.14
CA LEU A 124 -7.31 1.73 -14.43
C LEU A 124 -8.44 2.42 -15.18
N GLY A 125 -9.25 2.59 -15.59
CA GLY A 125 -10.18 3.30 -16.46
C GLY A 125 -10.97 4.36 -15.70
N GLU A 126 -11.83 5.01 -16.39
CA GLU A 126 -12.72 6.01 -15.83
C GLU A 126 -13.81 5.39 -14.98
N VAL A 127 -14.36 6.17 -14.06
CA VAL A 127 -15.49 5.76 -13.23
C VAL A 127 -16.78 6.07 -14.00
N ASP A 128 -17.64 5.08 -14.15
CA ASP A 128 -18.94 5.25 -14.81
C ASP A 128 -19.97 5.97 -13.90
N GLU A 129 -21.15 6.23 -14.47
CA GLU A 129 -22.25 6.89 -13.76
C GLU A 129 -22.74 6.12 -12.50
N ASN A 130 -22.38 4.85 -12.39
CA ASN A 130 -22.73 4.00 -11.24
C ASN A 130 -21.59 3.94 -10.20
N GLY A 131 -20.52 4.69 -10.38
CA GLY A 131 -19.34 4.67 -9.49
C GLY A 131 -18.42 3.46 -9.69
N VAL A 132 -18.61 2.69 -10.76
CA VAL A 132 -17.78 1.52 -11.09
C VAL A 132 -16.68 1.92 -12.05
N ARG A 133 -15.44 1.63 -11.70
CA ARG A 133 -14.30 1.91 -12.56
C ARG A 133 -14.21 0.87 -13.68
N GLN A 134 -14.22 1.35 -14.90
CA GLN A 134 -14.17 0.52 -16.10
C GLN A 134 -12.73 0.20 -16.49
N PRO A 135 -12.45 -0.98 -17.09
CA PRO A 135 -11.14 -1.27 -17.66
C PRO A 135 -10.83 -0.30 -18.82
N LEU A 136 -9.54 0.02 -19.01
CA LEU A 136 -9.12 0.72 -20.20
C LEU A 136 -9.41 -0.11 -21.45
N GLU A 137 -9.75 0.57 -22.55
CA GLU A 137 -9.92 -0.08 -23.85
C GLU A 137 -8.61 -0.79 -24.28
N GLU A 138 -8.74 -1.86 -25.04
CA GLU A 138 -7.60 -2.60 -25.56
C GLU A 138 -6.74 -1.70 -26.45
N GLY A 139 -5.45 -1.58 -26.11
CA GLY A 139 -4.51 -0.69 -26.81
C GLY A 139 -4.47 0.74 -26.32
N ALA A 140 -5.24 1.12 -25.28
CA ALA A 140 -5.17 2.43 -24.66
C ALA A 140 -3.76 2.71 -24.09
N ASP A 141 -3.35 3.97 -24.17
CA ASP A 141 -2.07 4.41 -23.64
C ASP A 141 -2.08 4.40 -22.10
N LYS A 142 -1.26 3.54 -21.51
CA LYS A 142 -1.09 3.43 -20.06
C LYS A 142 -0.01 4.39 -19.50
N SER A 143 0.67 5.15 -20.37
CA SER A 143 1.80 6.02 -19.96
C SER A 143 1.38 7.09 -18.97
N GLU A 144 0.17 7.59 -19.07
CA GLU A 144 -0.41 8.57 -18.14
C GLU A 144 -0.46 8.05 -16.70
N TYR A 145 -0.64 6.74 -16.53
CA TYR A 145 -0.70 6.08 -15.23
C TYR A 145 0.65 5.54 -14.76
N ASN A 146 1.68 5.61 -15.59
CA ASN A 146 2.99 4.99 -15.37
C ASN A 146 4.05 5.99 -14.92
N THR A 147 3.91 6.53 -13.73
CA THR A 147 4.88 7.46 -13.15
C THR A 147 6.21 6.83 -12.75
N ALA A 148 6.28 5.50 -12.63
CA ALA A 148 7.48 4.75 -12.26
C ALA A 148 8.33 4.30 -13.45
N GLY A 149 7.91 4.59 -14.70
CA GLY A 149 8.60 4.13 -15.91
C GLY A 149 8.58 2.61 -16.12
N ASN A 150 7.72 1.88 -15.41
CA ASN A 150 7.55 0.44 -15.54
C ASN A 150 6.39 0.13 -16.49
N ASN A 151 6.70 -0.23 -17.74
CA ASN A 151 5.70 -0.50 -18.77
C ASN A 151 5.05 -1.88 -18.66
N ASP A 152 5.51 -2.74 -17.75
CA ASP A 152 5.06 -4.13 -17.59
C ASP A 152 3.83 -4.29 -16.67
N PHE A 153 3.12 -3.22 -16.34
CA PHE A 153 1.97 -3.35 -15.46
C PHE A 153 0.69 -3.73 -16.22
N ASP A 154 -0.13 -4.53 -15.56
CA ASP A 154 -1.28 -5.23 -16.13
C ASP A 154 -2.57 -4.38 -16.21
N GLY A 155 -2.44 -3.07 -16.07
CA GLY A 155 -3.58 -2.14 -16.15
C GLY A 155 -4.44 -2.06 -14.90
N THR A 156 -3.88 -2.37 -13.72
CA THR A 156 -4.55 -2.15 -12.44
C THR A 156 -4.05 -0.89 -11.74
N LEU A 157 -4.96 -0.26 -11.02
CA LEU A 157 -4.79 1.07 -10.44
C LEU A 157 -3.57 1.18 -9.51
N PHE A 158 -3.29 0.12 -8.75
CA PHE A 158 -2.27 0.12 -7.69
C PHE A 158 -0.93 -0.51 -8.08
N GLU A 159 -0.75 -0.93 -9.33
CA GLU A 159 0.55 -1.34 -9.85
C GLU A 159 1.45 -0.14 -10.18
N GLY A 160 2.73 -0.39 -10.42
CA GLY A 160 3.67 0.65 -10.82
C GLY A 160 4.06 1.63 -9.71
N GLY A 161 4.21 1.16 -8.47
CA GLY A 161 4.66 1.98 -7.34
C GLY A 161 3.55 2.44 -6.40
N TYR A 162 2.34 1.91 -6.52
CA TYR A 162 1.20 2.25 -5.67
C TYR A 162 0.76 1.12 -4.72
N GLY A 163 1.63 0.14 -4.50
CA GLY A 163 1.47 -0.87 -3.46
C GLY A 163 1.08 -2.25 -3.92
N LEU A 164 1.05 -2.51 -5.22
CA LEU A 164 0.78 -3.83 -5.80
C LEU A 164 1.84 -4.19 -6.84
N VAL A 165 2.30 -5.43 -6.80
CA VAL A 165 3.10 -6.06 -7.87
C VAL A 165 2.49 -7.42 -8.19
N LYS A 166 2.20 -7.65 -9.45
CA LYS A 166 1.68 -8.92 -9.97
C LYS A 166 2.81 -9.78 -10.55
N ASN A 167 2.48 -11.04 -10.85
CA ASN A 167 3.37 -12.03 -11.42
C ASN A 167 4.60 -12.31 -10.52
N VAL A 168 4.41 -12.32 -9.21
CA VAL A 168 5.47 -12.58 -8.24
C VAL A 168 5.53 -14.08 -7.92
N GLY A 169 6.57 -14.76 -8.39
CA GLY A 169 6.85 -16.16 -8.03
C GLY A 169 7.52 -16.27 -6.66
N THR A 170 8.81 -16.01 -6.59
CA THR A 170 9.58 -16.09 -5.34
C THR A 170 10.25 -14.76 -5.06
N ILE A 171 10.01 -14.20 -3.87
CA ILE A 171 10.71 -12.98 -3.42
C ILE A 171 12.14 -13.35 -3.03
N LYS A 172 13.11 -12.67 -3.63
CA LYS A 172 14.55 -12.77 -3.33
C LYS A 172 14.98 -11.81 -2.25
N ALA A 173 14.53 -10.56 -2.37
CA ALA A 173 14.88 -9.51 -1.44
C ALA A 173 13.77 -8.44 -1.38
N ILE A 174 13.72 -7.75 -0.27
CA ILE A 174 12.90 -6.57 -0.06
C ILE A 174 13.83 -5.46 0.39
N SER A 175 13.71 -4.27 -0.15
CA SER A 175 14.46 -3.09 0.30
C SER A 175 13.54 -1.92 0.62
N VAL A 176 13.96 -1.10 1.56
CA VAL A 176 13.27 0.11 2.00
C VAL A 176 14.26 1.25 2.06
N THR A 177 13.98 2.34 1.35
CA THR A 177 14.74 3.57 1.47
C THR A 177 14.16 4.40 2.61
N THR A 178 14.92 4.57 3.69
CA THR A 178 14.48 5.28 4.90
C THR A 178 15.57 6.19 5.44
N MET A 179 15.17 7.26 6.11
CA MET A 179 16.07 8.13 6.85
C MET A 179 16.05 7.73 8.32
N GLY A 180 17.21 7.33 8.85
CA GLY A 180 17.41 7.10 10.27
C GLY A 180 17.75 8.38 11.00
N MET A 181 17.39 8.41 12.29
CA MET A 181 17.71 9.49 13.24
C MET A 181 18.22 8.91 14.55
N ASN A 182 19.00 7.83 14.47
CA ASN A 182 19.61 7.10 15.59
C ASN A 182 18.62 6.50 16.61
N TYR A 183 17.39 6.20 16.18
CA TYR A 183 16.44 5.50 17.03
C TYR A 183 16.73 4.00 17.08
N PRO A 184 16.75 3.37 18.28
CA PRO A 184 17.03 1.94 18.42
C PRO A 184 15.84 1.03 18.06
N HIS A 185 14.89 1.56 17.31
CA HIS A 185 13.65 0.88 16.94
C HIS A 185 13.88 -0.11 15.78
N GLY A 186 13.14 -1.21 15.79
CA GLY A 186 13.13 -2.18 14.69
C GLY A 186 12.08 -1.82 13.64
N LEU A 187 12.46 -1.96 12.37
CA LEU A 187 11.57 -1.75 11.22
C LEU A 187 11.18 -3.09 10.60
N TYR A 188 9.88 -3.25 10.35
CA TYR A 188 9.32 -4.35 9.57
C TYR A 188 8.50 -3.82 8.40
N VAL A 189 8.56 -4.53 7.28
CA VAL A 189 7.64 -4.39 6.15
C VAL A 189 6.58 -5.47 6.26
N LEU A 190 5.33 -5.07 6.08
CA LEU A 190 4.17 -5.96 6.08
C LEU A 190 3.70 -6.14 4.65
N LEU A 191 3.70 -7.36 4.16
CA LEU A 191 3.24 -7.73 2.83
C LEU A 191 2.14 -8.77 2.91
N LYS A 192 1.29 -8.81 1.91
CA LYS A 192 0.21 -9.78 1.78
C LYS A 192 0.26 -10.41 0.39
N ASP A 193 0.18 -11.72 0.33
CA ASP A 193 0.17 -12.49 -0.90
C ASP A 193 -1.26 -12.83 -1.38
N ASN A 194 -1.37 -13.51 -2.49
CA ASN A 194 -2.64 -13.95 -3.07
C ASN A 194 -3.39 -15.00 -2.23
N ASP A 195 -2.72 -15.64 -1.27
CA ASP A 195 -3.36 -16.53 -0.30
C ASP A 195 -3.99 -15.74 0.87
N ASN A 196 -3.95 -14.41 0.80
CA ASN A 196 -4.46 -13.49 1.80
C ASN A 196 -3.72 -13.59 3.16
N VAL A 197 -2.48 -14.08 3.14
CA VAL A 197 -1.62 -14.23 4.31
C VAL A 197 -0.73 -13.01 4.48
N GLU A 198 -0.87 -12.31 5.59
CA GLU A 198 0.03 -11.22 5.96
C GLU A 198 1.34 -11.78 6.50
N ARG A 199 2.46 -11.35 5.92
CA ARG A 199 3.80 -11.70 6.35
C ARG A 199 4.58 -10.46 6.76
N ARG A 200 5.42 -10.64 7.78
CA ARG A 200 6.22 -9.58 8.38
C ARG A 200 7.70 -9.84 8.12
N TYR A 201 8.38 -8.87 7.50
CA TYR A 201 9.79 -8.96 7.12
C TYR A 201 10.61 -7.95 7.92
N PHE A 202 11.56 -8.44 8.72
CA PHE A 202 12.43 -7.58 9.51
C PHE A 202 13.51 -6.96 8.63
N MET A 203 13.52 -5.63 8.53
CA MET A 203 14.45 -4.88 7.69
C MET A 203 15.71 -4.49 8.44
N GLY A 204 15.68 -4.44 9.75
CA GLY A 204 16.79 -4.03 10.61
C GLY A 204 16.39 -2.99 11.65
N PHE A 205 17.40 -2.47 12.34
CA PHE A 205 17.24 -1.39 13.31
C PHE A 205 17.54 -0.03 12.69
N LEU A 206 16.86 1.00 13.18
CA LEU A 206 16.94 2.39 12.71
C LEU A 206 18.01 3.21 13.43
N GLY A 207 18.96 2.56 14.12
CA GLY A 207 20.06 3.17 14.87
C GLY A 207 21.20 3.66 13.95
N PHE A 208 20.87 4.48 12.98
CA PHE A 208 21.81 5.16 12.08
C PHE A 208 21.29 6.57 11.78
N ASP A 209 22.16 7.43 11.24
CA ASP A 209 21.82 8.79 10.84
C ASP A 209 21.85 8.93 9.32
N GLY A 210 20.87 9.67 8.78
CA GLY A 210 20.75 9.95 7.36
C GLY A 210 20.03 8.87 6.54
N TRP A 211 20.02 9.06 5.21
CA TRP A 211 19.36 8.17 4.28
C TRP A 211 20.11 6.87 4.06
N LYS A 212 19.38 5.76 4.11
CA LYS A 212 19.92 4.42 3.90
C LYS A 212 18.88 3.50 3.29
N GLU A 213 19.33 2.61 2.43
CA GLU A 213 18.54 1.47 1.97
C GLU A 213 18.74 0.29 2.92
N LEU A 214 17.71 -0.10 3.64
CA LEU A 214 17.68 -1.32 4.44
C LEU A 214 17.19 -2.47 3.56
N ARG A 215 17.82 -3.63 3.67
CA ARG A 215 17.52 -4.77 2.81
C ARG A 215 17.34 -6.04 3.62
N TRP A 216 16.24 -6.73 3.39
CA TRP A 216 16.03 -8.11 3.78
C TRP A 216 16.31 -9.02 2.58
N ASN A 217 17.12 -10.06 2.78
CA ASN A 217 17.36 -11.09 1.77
C ASN A 217 16.69 -12.38 2.23
N ASN A 218 16.02 -13.07 1.31
CA ASN A 218 15.36 -14.32 1.59
C ASN A 218 16.40 -15.42 1.90
N PRO A 219 16.48 -15.93 3.15
CA PRO A 219 17.46 -16.93 3.52
C PRO A 219 17.20 -18.29 2.86
N GLN A 220 15.99 -18.50 2.35
CA GLN A 220 15.61 -19.75 1.68
C GLN A 220 15.80 -19.68 0.15
N TYR A 221 16.22 -18.52 -0.36
CA TYR A 221 16.46 -18.34 -1.79
C TYR A 221 17.81 -18.95 -2.17
N ILE A 222 17.79 -19.97 -3.04
CA ILE A 222 19.00 -20.64 -3.53
C ILE A 222 19.32 -20.10 -4.93
N SER A 223 20.28 -19.19 -5.00
CA SER A 223 20.70 -18.53 -6.24
C SER A 223 21.45 -19.45 -7.23
N GLU A 224 22.01 -20.55 -6.73
CA GLU A 224 22.86 -21.46 -7.51
C GLU A 224 22.11 -22.59 -8.19
N VAL A 225 20.82 -22.74 -7.95
CA VAL A 225 20.01 -23.71 -8.68
C VAL A 225 19.80 -23.16 -10.10
N ARG A 226 20.76 -23.40 -10.96
CA ARG A 226 20.62 -23.15 -12.40
C ARG A 226 19.34 -23.83 -12.88
N THR A 227 18.39 -23.00 -13.31
CA THR A 227 17.24 -23.39 -14.13
C THR A 227 16.44 -24.61 -13.65
N ARG A 228 16.08 -24.67 -12.38
CA ARG A 228 14.77 -25.19 -12.09
C ARG A 228 13.79 -24.05 -12.37
N GLU A 229 13.45 -23.89 -13.63
CA GLU A 229 12.13 -23.35 -13.94
C GLU A 229 11.18 -24.20 -13.12
N ILE A 230 10.69 -23.64 -12.01
CA ILE A 230 9.57 -24.24 -11.30
C ILE A 230 8.41 -23.98 -12.24
N ARG A 231 8.23 -24.88 -13.20
CA ARG A 231 7.04 -24.90 -14.04
C ARG A 231 5.89 -25.25 -13.12
N VAL A 232 5.24 -24.23 -12.61
CA VAL A 232 4.00 -24.40 -11.87
C VAL A 232 2.95 -24.71 -12.94
N TYR A 233 2.49 -25.94 -12.99
CA TYR A 233 1.31 -26.32 -13.74
C TYR A 233 0.09 -26.08 -12.83
N PRO A 234 -0.50 -24.88 -12.83
CA PRO A 234 -1.64 -24.60 -11.98
C PRO A 234 -2.83 -25.40 -12.49
N ILE A 235 -3.62 -25.91 -11.55
CA ILE A 235 -4.95 -26.41 -11.87
C ILE A 235 -5.76 -25.20 -12.35
N TYR A 236 -6.29 -25.29 -13.57
CA TYR A 236 -7.19 -24.27 -14.12
C TYR A 236 -8.43 -24.13 -13.23
N PRO A 237 -8.92 -22.89 -12.95
CA PRO A 237 -8.37 -21.60 -13.37
C PRO A 237 -7.48 -20.96 -12.28
N ARG A 238 -6.37 -20.33 -12.67
CA ARG A 238 -5.54 -19.55 -11.75
C ARG A 238 -5.16 -18.19 -12.34
N GLY A 239 -5.35 -17.13 -11.54
CA GLY A 239 -4.80 -15.81 -11.81
C GLY A 239 -3.29 -15.73 -11.48
N LEU A 240 -2.63 -14.66 -11.94
CA LEU A 240 -1.23 -14.36 -11.61
C LEU A 240 -1.05 -14.15 -10.11
N PRO A 241 -0.02 -14.74 -9.48
CA PRO A 241 0.30 -14.45 -8.10
C PRO A 241 0.74 -12.99 -7.94
N PHE A 242 0.37 -12.37 -6.82
CA PHE A 242 0.67 -10.99 -6.53
C PHE A 242 1.17 -10.80 -5.10
N VAL A 243 1.76 -9.63 -4.86
CA VAL A 243 2.12 -9.14 -3.53
C VAL A 243 1.62 -7.73 -3.36
N LYS A 244 0.90 -7.46 -2.27
CA LYS A 244 0.45 -6.12 -1.90
C LYS A 244 1.18 -5.62 -0.65
N PHE A 245 1.41 -4.32 -0.63
CA PHE A 245 1.91 -3.61 0.54
C PHE A 245 0.78 -3.43 1.56
N VAL A 246 1.03 -3.85 2.79
CA VAL A 246 0.08 -3.69 3.91
C VAL A 246 0.46 -2.49 4.77
N GLY A 247 1.76 -2.25 4.95
CA GLY A 247 2.23 -1.15 5.78
C GLY A 247 3.62 -1.41 6.37
N PHE A 248 4.00 -0.54 7.29
CA PHE A 248 5.19 -0.73 8.13
C PHE A 248 4.78 -1.09 9.56
N GLN A 249 5.70 -1.72 10.28
CA GLN A 249 5.61 -1.85 11.73
C GLN A 249 6.92 -1.39 12.36
N ILE A 250 6.83 -0.45 13.29
CA ILE A 250 7.93 0.02 14.13
C ILE A 250 7.79 -0.63 15.51
N THR A 251 8.88 -1.21 16.00
CA THR A 251 8.91 -1.88 17.31
C THR A 251 9.87 -1.19 18.24
N ARG A 252 9.43 -0.99 19.48
CA ARG A 252 10.26 -0.52 20.59
C ARG A 252 10.41 -1.63 21.61
N ASP A 253 11.65 -1.95 21.96
CA ASP A 253 11.97 -2.87 23.06
C ASP A 253 11.70 -2.19 24.43
N ALA A 254 11.33 -2.99 25.43
CA ALA A 254 11.06 -2.50 26.79
C ALA A 254 12.28 -1.85 27.48
N SER A 255 13.49 -2.15 27.02
CA SER A 255 14.73 -1.52 27.53
C SER A 255 14.93 -0.09 27.06
N HIS A 256 14.19 0.36 26.04
CA HIS A 256 14.29 1.70 25.50
C HIS A 256 13.27 2.63 26.14
N ILE A 257 13.69 3.87 26.41
CA ILE A 257 12.81 4.92 26.92
C ILE A 257 11.76 5.27 25.87
N GLY A 258 10.53 5.56 26.32
CA GLY A 258 9.46 6.07 25.46
C GLY A 258 9.76 7.46 24.92
N GLY A 259 8.78 8.02 24.28
CA GLY A 259 8.85 9.34 23.66
C GLY A 259 8.59 9.32 22.16
N ASP A 260 8.96 10.39 21.50
CA ASP A 260 8.75 10.58 20.06
C ASP A 260 9.71 9.72 19.24
N TYR A 261 9.15 8.94 18.35
CA TYR A 261 9.86 8.39 17.21
C TYR A 261 9.49 9.19 15.97
N ILE A 262 10.48 9.60 15.19
CA ILE A 262 10.30 10.26 13.91
C ILE A 262 11.09 9.49 12.87
N GLY A 263 10.47 9.20 11.72
CA GLY A 263 11.11 8.50 10.61
C GLY A 263 10.55 8.94 9.27
N TYR A 264 11.35 8.75 8.23
CA TYR A 264 10.97 9.12 6.88
C TYR A 264 11.19 7.93 5.94
N PHE A 265 10.25 7.68 5.05
CA PHE A 265 10.27 6.56 4.11
C PHE A 265 10.04 7.08 2.69
N LYS A 266 10.92 6.67 1.78
CA LYS A 266 10.83 7.06 0.37
C LYS A 266 10.11 6.00 -0.45
N ASP A 267 10.55 4.73 -0.38
CA ASP A 267 10.00 3.63 -1.17
C ASP A 267 10.21 2.26 -0.52
N VAL A 268 9.46 1.29 -1.03
CA VAL A 268 9.66 -0.14 -0.82
C VAL A 268 9.80 -0.80 -2.19
N LYS A 269 10.88 -1.57 -2.37
CA LYS A 269 11.14 -2.32 -3.59
C LYS A 269 11.21 -3.81 -3.29
N ILE A 270 10.87 -4.62 -4.28
CA ILE A 270 11.01 -6.07 -4.23
C ILE A 270 11.86 -6.57 -5.40
N ILE A 271 12.71 -7.53 -5.11
CA ILE A 271 13.43 -8.31 -6.11
C ILE A 271 12.86 -9.72 -6.06
N TYR A 272 12.39 -10.21 -7.19
CA TYR A 272 11.67 -11.47 -7.26
C TYR A 272 11.89 -12.18 -8.59
N ASP A 273 11.64 -13.48 -8.61
CA ASP A 273 11.50 -14.24 -9.85
C ASP A 273 10.05 -14.16 -10.30
N LYS A 274 9.84 -13.87 -11.60
CA LYS A 274 8.50 -13.89 -12.20
C LYS A 274 7.94 -15.32 -12.12
N ALA A 275 6.65 -15.43 -11.85
CA ALA A 275 5.96 -16.70 -11.96
C ALA A 275 5.84 -17.07 -13.44
N VAL A 276 6.33 -18.26 -13.80
CA VAL A 276 6.15 -18.79 -15.15
C VAL A 276 4.88 -19.63 -15.15
N LEU A 277 3.78 -19.03 -15.59
CA LEU A 277 2.52 -19.74 -15.81
C LEU A 277 2.56 -20.28 -17.26
N THR A 278 3.10 -21.47 -17.45
CA THR A 278 3.01 -22.17 -18.73
C THR A 278 1.70 -22.94 -18.79
N SER A 279 0.73 -22.38 -19.47
CA SER A 279 -0.46 -23.10 -19.91
C SER A 279 -0.88 -22.62 -21.29
N GLU A 280 0.01 -22.77 -22.27
CA GLU A 280 -0.48 -22.80 -23.65
C GLU A 280 -1.29 -24.08 -23.82
N ARG A 281 -2.58 -23.94 -23.99
CA ARG A 281 -3.51 -25.01 -24.29
C ARG A 281 -4.00 -24.84 -25.72
N ASP A 282 -4.24 -25.94 -26.39
CA ASP A 282 -4.77 -25.92 -27.75
C ASP A 282 -6.25 -25.49 -27.83
N ILE A 283 -6.88 -25.31 -26.66
CA ILE A 283 -8.29 -24.89 -26.52
C ILE A 283 -8.32 -23.54 -25.82
N ALA A 284 -9.05 -22.58 -26.37
CA ALA A 284 -9.31 -21.28 -25.77
C ALA A 284 -10.35 -21.41 -24.63
N ASP A 285 -9.93 -22.04 -23.53
CA ASP A 285 -10.79 -22.38 -22.39
C ASP A 285 -11.49 -21.16 -21.81
N GLU A 286 -10.79 -20.02 -21.72
CA GLU A 286 -11.33 -18.81 -21.12
C GLU A 286 -12.40 -18.15 -21.98
N ASP A 287 -12.21 -18.14 -23.30
CA ASP A 287 -13.20 -17.63 -24.26
C ASP A 287 -14.49 -18.47 -24.22
N LEU A 288 -14.34 -19.76 -23.96
CA LEU A 288 -15.48 -20.66 -23.85
C LEU A 288 -16.18 -20.59 -22.49
N TRP A 289 -15.42 -20.57 -21.41
CA TRP A 289 -15.95 -20.73 -20.05
C TRP A 289 -15.99 -19.44 -19.24
N GLY A 290 -15.12 -18.46 -19.50
CA GLY A 290 -15.04 -17.17 -18.80
C GLY A 290 -14.88 -17.31 -17.27
N ILE A 291 -14.15 -18.32 -16.80
CA ILE A 291 -14.07 -18.66 -15.37
C ILE A 291 -13.12 -17.71 -14.65
N ILE A 292 -11.96 -17.38 -15.25
CA ILE A 292 -10.98 -16.47 -14.65
C ILE A 292 -11.58 -15.07 -14.53
N GLY A 293 -12.18 -14.55 -15.60
CA GLY A 293 -12.82 -13.24 -15.60
C GLY A 293 -13.92 -13.12 -14.55
N ARG A 294 -14.78 -14.14 -14.40
CA ARG A 294 -15.80 -14.16 -13.34
C ARG A 294 -15.23 -14.24 -11.93
N GLN A 295 -14.15 -14.99 -11.73
CA GLN A 295 -13.46 -15.06 -10.43
C GLN A 295 -12.78 -13.74 -10.07
N GLU A 296 -12.13 -13.08 -11.03
CA GLU A 296 -11.51 -11.78 -10.82
C GLU A 296 -12.55 -10.70 -10.50
N ALA A 297 -13.67 -10.67 -11.25
CA ALA A 297 -14.78 -9.77 -10.97
C ALA A 297 -15.37 -10.01 -9.57
N ALA A 298 -15.56 -11.27 -9.17
CA ALA A 298 -16.06 -11.61 -7.84
C ALA A 298 -15.08 -11.18 -6.73
N ARG A 299 -13.76 -11.35 -6.93
CA ARG A 299 -12.73 -10.89 -5.99
C ARG A 299 -12.71 -9.38 -5.88
N GLN A 300 -12.77 -8.68 -7.02
CA GLN A 300 -12.83 -7.22 -7.05
C GLN A 300 -14.05 -6.70 -6.29
N ASN A 301 -15.22 -7.24 -6.55
CA ASN A 301 -16.45 -6.84 -5.87
C ASN A 301 -16.35 -7.07 -4.35
N ALA A 302 -15.84 -8.22 -3.91
CA ALA A 302 -15.63 -8.52 -2.50
C ALA A 302 -14.61 -7.59 -1.82
N GLU A 303 -13.52 -7.23 -2.51
CA GLU A 303 -12.53 -6.26 -1.99
C GLU A 303 -13.16 -4.86 -1.90
N MET A 304 -13.95 -4.44 -2.89
CA MET A 304 -14.62 -3.14 -2.90
C MET A 304 -15.72 -3.04 -1.84
N GLU A 305 -16.52 -4.09 -1.64
CA GLU A 305 -17.54 -4.13 -0.59
C GLU A 305 -16.89 -4.03 0.80
N LYS A 306 -15.82 -4.80 1.04
CA LYS A 306 -15.07 -4.75 2.29
C LYS A 306 -14.43 -3.39 2.53
N PHE A 307 -13.87 -2.78 1.49
CA PHE A 307 -13.31 -1.44 1.52
C PHE A 307 -14.39 -0.40 1.88
N GLY A 308 -15.49 -0.38 1.14
CA GLY A 308 -16.56 0.58 1.33
C GLY A 308 -17.14 0.53 2.74
N ASN A 309 -17.46 -0.65 3.25
CA ASN A 309 -17.98 -0.83 4.61
C ASN A 309 -17.01 -0.28 5.67
N LYS A 310 -15.70 -0.57 5.55
CA LYS A 310 -14.68 -0.04 6.45
C LYS A 310 -14.59 1.48 6.41
N GLN A 311 -14.73 2.10 5.24
CA GLN A 311 -14.65 3.54 5.10
C GLN A 311 -15.90 4.25 5.63
N VAL A 312 -17.08 3.68 5.46
CA VAL A 312 -18.33 4.19 6.05
C VAL A 312 -18.23 4.18 7.58
N ASP A 313 -17.73 3.10 8.19
CA ASP A 313 -17.51 3.03 9.64
C ASP A 313 -16.55 4.13 10.10
N ARG A 314 -15.44 4.35 9.39
CA ARG A 314 -14.50 5.43 9.69
C ARG A 314 -15.09 6.83 9.55
N TYR A 315 -15.90 7.04 8.52
CA TYR A 315 -16.62 8.30 8.34
C TYR A 315 -17.52 8.60 9.54
N LEU A 316 -18.26 7.60 10.00
CA LEU A 316 -19.14 7.73 11.17
C LEU A 316 -18.33 8.00 12.46
N GLU A 317 -17.19 7.36 12.64
CA GLU A 317 -16.30 7.61 13.79
C GLU A 317 -15.76 9.04 13.77
N ARG A 318 -15.28 9.52 12.62
CA ARG A 318 -14.81 10.91 12.46
C ARG A 318 -15.93 11.94 12.71
N ALA A 319 -17.14 11.69 12.19
CA ALA A 319 -18.29 12.56 12.38
C ALA A 319 -18.73 12.65 13.86
N LYS A 320 -18.61 11.57 14.63
CA LYS A 320 -18.88 11.58 16.08
C LYS A 320 -17.85 12.42 16.84
N ILE A 321 -16.56 12.26 16.53
CA ILE A 321 -15.47 13.02 17.17
C ILE A 321 -15.61 14.53 16.89
N SER A 322 -16.10 14.91 15.70
CA SER A 322 -16.28 16.31 15.33
C SER A 322 -17.50 16.99 16.00
N GLN A 323 -18.38 16.21 16.64
CA GLN A 323 -19.57 16.69 17.35
C GLN A 323 -19.35 16.82 18.87
N GLU A 324 -18.26 16.26 19.40
CA GLU A 324 -17.79 16.41 20.79
C GLU A 324 -16.78 17.58 20.93
#